data_39b239fccecf822559dd88ee2984cf96
#
_entry.id   39b239fccecf822559dd88ee2984cf96
#
_cell.length_a   1.000
_cell.length_b   1.000
_cell.length_c   1.000
_cell.angle_alpha   90.00
_cell.angle_beta   90.00
_cell.angle_gamma   90.00
#
_symmetry.space_group_name_H-M   'P 1'
#
loop_
_entity.id
_entity.type
_entity.pdbx_description
1 polymer ?
#
loop_
_entity_poly.entity_id
_entity_poly.type
_entity_poly.pdbx_seq_one_letter_code
_entity_poly.pdbx_strand_id
1 'polypeptide(L)'
;MTDTDISPLDKARILSEALPHMQEYDEETIVIKYGGHAMGDEDTAKAFARDIVLLEQTAINPVVVHGGGPQIATMLKRLGIQSEFAAGLRITDAATIEIVEMVLAGSVNKQLVGYINEAGGKAVGLSGKDGSMVKASKTKRTMVDPDSNIEKAIDLGFVGDPEKVDLTLLNQLIGHELIPVLAPLATSADGQTLNVNADTFAGAVAGALKAKRLLLLTDVPGVLDKSKKLIPELSVKDARKLIADGTISGGMIPKVETCIYALEQGVQGVVIIDGKTQHAVLLELFTNQGTGTLIHK
;
A
#
# COMPACT_ATOMS: atom_id res chain seq x y z
N MET A 1 7.81 -29.10 1.99
CA MET A 1 6.69 -28.97 1.06
C MET A 1 6.92 -29.98 -0.04
N THR A 2 6.02 -30.95 -0.18
CA THR A 2 6.09 -31.93 -1.26
C THR A 2 5.93 -31.17 -2.58
N ASP A 3 6.99 -31.23 -3.37
CA ASP A 3 7.03 -30.74 -4.76
C ASP A 3 5.95 -31.57 -5.51
N THR A 4 4.74 -31.04 -5.62
CA THR A 4 3.71 -31.61 -6.47
C THR A 4 4.17 -31.27 -7.87
N ASP A 5 4.78 -32.26 -8.51
CA ASP A 5 5.39 -32.15 -9.84
C ASP A 5 4.28 -31.89 -10.86
N ILE A 6 3.94 -30.60 -11.06
CA ILE A 6 2.97 -30.14 -12.05
C ILE A 6 3.52 -30.56 -13.42
N SER A 7 2.72 -31.30 -14.21
CA SER A 7 3.15 -31.79 -15.50
C SER A 7 3.56 -30.63 -16.44
N PRO A 8 4.50 -30.85 -17.38
CA PRO A 8 4.84 -29.83 -18.36
C PRO A 8 3.64 -29.30 -19.14
N LEU A 9 2.66 -30.16 -19.44
CA LEU A 9 1.43 -29.78 -20.11
C LEU A 9 0.55 -28.86 -19.25
N ASP A 10 0.43 -29.16 -17.94
CA ASP A 10 -0.33 -28.30 -17.02
C ASP A 10 0.34 -26.95 -16.84
N LYS A 11 1.69 -26.89 -16.75
CA LYS A 11 2.43 -25.64 -16.74
C LYS A 11 2.14 -24.79 -17.98
N ALA A 12 2.16 -25.39 -19.17
CA ALA A 12 1.84 -24.71 -20.42
C ALA A 12 0.39 -24.22 -20.46
N ARG A 13 -0.56 -25.03 -19.95
CA ARG A 13 -1.98 -24.65 -19.87
C ARG A 13 -2.19 -23.47 -18.92
N ILE A 14 -1.61 -23.50 -17.72
CA ILE A 14 -1.71 -22.40 -16.74
C ILE A 14 -1.20 -21.09 -17.36
N LEU A 15 -0.04 -21.10 -18.02
CA LEU A 15 0.51 -19.92 -18.68
C LEU A 15 -0.39 -19.41 -19.81
N SER A 16 -1.01 -20.33 -20.59
CA SER A 16 -1.95 -19.96 -21.64
C SER A 16 -3.26 -19.37 -21.10
N GLU A 17 -3.74 -19.87 -19.96
CA GLU A 17 -4.94 -19.33 -19.27
C GLU A 17 -4.69 -17.94 -18.66
N ALA A 18 -3.45 -17.61 -18.28
CA ALA A 18 -3.09 -16.30 -17.77
C ALA A 18 -2.96 -15.22 -18.87
N LEU A 19 -2.80 -15.60 -20.14
CA LEU A 19 -2.54 -14.68 -21.25
C LEU A 19 -3.57 -13.54 -21.38
N PRO A 20 -4.90 -13.75 -21.31
CA PRO A 20 -5.87 -12.66 -21.39
C PRO A 20 -5.70 -11.62 -20.30
N HIS A 21 -5.33 -12.05 -19.10
CA HIS A 21 -5.06 -11.15 -17.97
C HIS A 21 -3.77 -10.36 -18.17
N MET A 22 -2.70 -10.98 -18.68
CA MET A 22 -1.47 -10.28 -19.03
C MET A 22 -1.74 -9.21 -20.09
N GLN A 23 -2.57 -9.49 -21.08
CA GLN A 23 -2.98 -8.53 -22.12
C GLN A 23 -3.84 -7.38 -21.57
N GLU A 24 -4.67 -7.64 -20.55
CA GLU A 24 -5.48 -6.59 -19.90
C GLU A 24 -4.60 -5.55 -19.18
N TYR A 25 -3.47 -5.99 -18.63
CA TYR A 25 -2.57 -5.15 -17.85
C TYR A 25 -1.29 -4.75 -18.58
N ASP A 26 -1.17 -5.06 -19.89
CA ASP A 26 0.00 -4.72 -20.70
C ASP A 26 0.27 -3.20 -20.69
N GLU A 27 1.49 -2.80 -20.37
CA GLU A 27 1.94 -1.42 -20.17
C GLU A 27 1.18 -0.60 -19.09
N GLU A 28 0.24 -1.21 -18.38
CA GLU A 28 -0.54 -0.53 -17.36
C GLU A 28 0.22 -0.40 -16.03
N THR A 29 -0.02 0.68 -15.31
CA THR A 29 0.58 0.89 -13.99
C THR A 29 -0.29 0.28 -12.89
N ILE A 30 0.33 -0.55 -12.06
CA ILE A 30 -0.27 -1.14 -10.86
C ILE A 30 0.49 -0.63 -9.63
N VAL A 31 -0.22 0.04 -8.74
CA VAL A 31 0.38 0.44 -7.45
C VAL A 31 0.05 -0.61 -6.41
N ILE A 32 1.07 -1.11 -5.73
CA ILE A 32 0.93 -2.15 -4.71
C ILE A 32 1.39 -1.60 -3.37
N LYS A 33 0.46 -1.44 -2.43
CA LYS A 33 0.82 -1.11 -1.06
C LYS A 33 1.09 -2.40 -0.29
N TYR A 34 2.32 -2.57 0.17
CA TYR A 34 2.81 -3.70 0.94
C TYR A 34 3.21 -3.26 2.35
N GLY A 35 2.57 -3.77 3.40
CA GLY A 35 2.93 -3.29 4.73
C GLY A 35 2.13 -3.89 5.88
N GLY A 36 2.46 -3.46 7.09
CA GLY A 36 1.87 -3.98 8.31
C GLY A 36 2.25 -5.44 8.56
N HIS A 37 1.29 -6.22 9.02
CA HIS A 37 1.50 -7.67 9.27
C HIS A 37 1.61 -8.50 7.97
N ALA A 38 1.28 -7.91 6.80
CA ALA A 38 1.50 -8.53 5.50
C ALA A 38 3.00 -8.64 5.14
N MET A 39 3.86 -7.82 5.75
CA MET A 39 5.32 -7.91 5.54
C MET A 39 5.94 -9.16 6.19
N GLY A 40 5.17 -9.93 6.97
CA GLY A 40 5.46 -11.26 7.46
C GLY A 40 6.91 -11.55 7.86
N ASP A 41 7.33 -12.75 7.54
CA ASP A 41 8.70 -13.22 7.61
C ASP A 41 9.47 -12.98 6.29
N GLU A 42 10.73 -13.37 6.28
CA GLU A 42 11.62 -13.19 5.12
C GLU A 42 11.14 -13.98 3.89
N ASP A 43 10.60 -15.19 4.07
CA ASP A 43 10.12 -16.03 2.97
C ASP A 43 8.90 -15.41 2.28
N THR A 44 7.98 -14.84 3.06
CA THR A 44 6.82 -14.08 2.55
C THR A 44 7.28 -12.86 1.77
N ALA A 45 8.25 -12.11 2.28
CA ALA A 45 8.77 -10.93 1.60
C ALA A 45 9.50 -11.29 0.29
N LYS A 46 10.25 -12.40 0.26
CA LYS A 46 10.90 -12.92 -0.95
C LYS A 46 9.88 -13.46 -1.97
N ALA A 47 8.80 -14.09 -1.52
CA ALA A 47 7.71 -14.50 -2.40
C ALA A 47 7.03 -13.28 -3.06
N PHE A 48 6.70 -12.26 -2.26
CA PHE A 48 6.19 -10.99 -2.76
C PHE A 48 7.14 -10.34 -3.78
N ALA A 49 8.44 -10.31 -3.49
CA ALA A 49 9.44 -9.75 -4.41
C ALA A 49 9.45 -10.48 -5.78
N ARG A 50 9.32 -11.80 -5.79
CA ARG A 50 9.18 -12.58 -7.04
C ARG A 50 7.90 -12.24 -7.80
N ASP A 51 6.78 -12.01 -7.10
CA ASP A 51 5.54 -11.58 -7.73
C ASP A 51 5.71 -10.22 -8.43
N ILE A 52 6.36 -9.26 -7.77
CA ILE A 52 6.63 -7.94 -8.35
C ILE A 52 7.52 -8.02 -9.59
N VAL A 53 8.56 -8.86 -9.55
CA VAL A 53 9.42 -9.09 -10.72
C VAL A 53 8.63 -9.74 -11.87
N LEU A 54 7.74 -10.69 -11.56
CA LEU A 54 6.91 -11.31 -12.59
C LEU A 54 5.99 -10.28 -13.27
N LEU A 55 5.41 -9.33 -12.52
CA LEU A 55 4.62 -8.26 -13.12
C LEU A 55 5.44 -7.45 -14.11
N GLU A 56 6.63 -7.00 -13.72
CA GLU A 56 7.51 -6.22 -14.59
C GLU A 56 7.93 -7.03 -15.83
N GLN A 57 8.28 -8.30 -15.68
CA GLN A 57 8.65 -9.18 -16.79
C GLN A 57 7.47 -9.50 -17.74
N THR A 58 6.24 -9.22 -17.34
CA THR A 58 5.03 -9.35 -18.19
C THR A 58 4.55 -7.99 -18.70
N ALA A 59 5.45 -7.00 -18.80
CA ALA A 59 5.20 -5.64 -19.27
C ALA A 59 4.19 -4.82 -18.43
N ILE A 60 3.93 -5.24 -17.21
CA ILE A 60 3.17 -4.43 -16.22
C ILE A 60 4.15 -3.50 -15.50
N ASN A 61 3.73 -2.26 -15.21
CA ASN A 61 4.53 -1.28 -14.51
C ASN A 61 4.23 -1.27 -13.00
N PRO A 62 4.88 -2.11 -12.16
CA PRO A 62 4.61 -2.14 -10.73
C PRO A 62 5.28 -0.96 -10.02
N VAL A 63 4.52 -0.28 -9.17
CA VAL A 63 5.02 0.72 -8.22
C VAL A 63 4.69 0.24 -6.81
N VAL A 64 5.71 -0.01 -6.00
CA VAL A 64 5.53 -0.54 -4.66
C VAL A 64 5.58 0.59 -3.63
N VAL A 65 4.57 0.68 -2.77
CA VAL A 65 4.57 1.54 -1.58
C VAL A 65 4.62 0.65 -0.37
N HIS A 66 5.64 0.78 0.48
CA HIS A 66 5.72 -0.08 1.65
C HIS A 66 5.30 0.64 2.94
N GLY A 67 4.82 -0.14 3.91
CA GLY A 67 4.65 0.31 5.29
C GLY A 67 5.90 0.09 6.14
N GLY A 68 5.75 0.02 7.46
CA GLY A 68 6.87 -0.22 8.38
C GLY A 68 6.51 0.05 9.84
N GLY A 69 5.23 0.11 10.18
CA GLY A 69 4.76 0.38 11.53
C GLY A 69 5.37 -0.52 12.61
N PRO A 70 5.40 -1.86 12.44
CA PRO A 70 6.04 -2.78 13.38
C PRO A 70 7.54 -2.54 13.52
N GLN A 71 8.26 -2.26 12.43
CA GLN A 71 9.70 -2.00 12.43
C GLN A 71 10.01 -0.68 13.16
N ILE A 72 9.22 0.37 12.93
CA ILE A 72 9.31 1.64 13.67
C ILE A 72 9.08 1.37 15.16
N ALA A 73 8.02 0.66 15.54
CA ALA A 73 7.72 0.35 16.94
C ALA A 73 8.87 -0.41 17.62
N THR A 74 9.45 -1.38 16.93
CA THR A 74 10.60 -2.15 17.41
C THR A 74 11.82 -1.25 17.63
N MET A 75 12.12 -0.34 16.70
CA MET A 75 13.26 0.57 16.83
C MET A 75 13.06 1.59 17.96
N LEU A 76 11.88 2.21 18.05
CA LEU A 76 11.56 3.13 19.14
C LEU A 76 11.69 2.46 20.52
N LYS A 77 11.18 1.21 20.65
CA LYS A 77 11.33 0.42 21.87
C LYS A 77 12.81 0.15 22.22
N ARG A 78 13.65 -0.18 21.23
CA ARG A 78 15.10 -0.40 21.44
C ARG A 78 15.82 0.86 21.91
N LEU A 79 15.33 2.03 21.52
CA LEU A 79 15.87 3.34 21.91
C LEU A 79 15.24 3.90 23.19
N GLY A 80 14.29 3.19 23.80
CA GLY A 80 13.58 3.65 25.00
C GLY A 80 12.60 4.80 24.77
N ILE A 81 12.20 5.04 23.50
CA ILE A 81 11.25 6.08 23.12
C ILE A 81 9.84 5.49 23.16
N GLN A 82 8.94 6.14 23.89
CA GLN A 82 7.54 5.76 23.92
C GLN A 82 6.85 6.14 22.61
N SER A 83 5.95 5.28 22.14
CA SER A 83 5.21 5.48 20.92
C SER A 83 3.71 5.46 21.21
N GLU A 84 3.04 6.57 20.92
CA GLU A 84 1.62 6.74 21.14
C GLU A 84 0.87 6.83 19.82
N PHE A 85 -0.41 6.51 19.85
CA PHE A 85 -1.30 6.57 18.70
C PHE A 85 -2.55 7.38 19.05
N ALA A 86 -2.99 8.22 18.14
CA ALA A 86 -4.27 8.91 18.19
C ALA A 86 -4.97 8.83 16.85
N ALA A 87 -6.27 8.55 16.85
CA ALA A 87 -7.07 8.36 15.65
C ALA A 87 -6.45 7.37 14.62
N GLY A 88 -5.77 6.31 15.11
CA GLY A 88 -5.11 5.31 14.26
C GLY A 88 -3.78 5.75 13.64
N LEU A 89 -3.31 6.98 13.92
CA LEU A 89 -2.04 7.52 13.44
C LEU A 89 -1.03 7.60 14.60
N ARG A 90 0.24 7.36 14.31
CA ARG A 90 1.32 7.49 15.28
C ARG A 90 1.59 8.96 15.56
N ILE A 91 1.50 9.37 16.81
CA ILE A 91 2.00 10.68 17.25
C ILE A 91 3.51 10.70 17.00
N THR A 92 3.95 11.67 16.22
CA THR A 92 5.32 11.71 15.67
C THR A 92 5.95 13.05 16.02
N ASP A 93 6.64 13.11 17.16
CA ASP A 93 7.43 14.28 17.57
C ASP A 93 8.76 14.39 16.79
N ALA A 94 9.58 15.39 17.12
CA ALA A 94 10.82 15.64 16.41
C ALA A 94 11.84 14.50 16.55
N ALA A 95 11.93 13.83 17.68
CA ALA A 95 12.82 12.69 17.86
C ALA A 95 12.28 11.45 17.14
N THR A 96 10.97 11.27 17.15
CA THR A 96 10.31 10.15 16.49
C THR A 96 10.40 10.24 14.96
N ILE A 97 10.27 11.43 14.36
CA ILE A 97 10.32 11.55 12.90
C ILE A 97 11.69 11.16 12.33
N GLU A 98 12.79 11.47 13.02
CA GLU A 98 14.13 11.05 12.63
C GLU A 98 14.24 9.51 12.58
N ILE A 99 13.72 8.82 13.58
CA ILE A 99 13.71 7.35 13.64
C ILE A 99 12.79 6.78 12.57
N VAL A 100 11.63 7.37 12.35
CA VAL A 100 10.69 6.96 11.30
C VAL A 100 11.37 7.05 9.92
N GLU A 101 12.08 8.15 9.65
CA GLU A 101 12.80 8.32 8.39
C GLU A 101 13.92 7.28 8.22
N MET A 102 14.76 7.07 9.23
CA MET A 102 15.83 6.05 9.21
C MET A 102 15.27 4.65 8.96
N VAL A 103 14.18 4.29 9.62
CA VAL A 103 13.57 2.96 9.50
C VAL A 103 12.90 2.78 8.14
N LEU A 104 12.08 3.73 7.72
CA LEU A 104 11.33 3.61 6.48
C LEU A 104 12.23 3.72 5.26
N ALA A 105 12.98 4.82 5.11
CA ALA A 105 13.79 5.07 3.91
C ALA A 105 15.10 4.26 3.90
N GLY A 106 15.65 3.95 5.05
CA GLY A 106 16.88 3.17 5.18
C GLY A 106 16.63 1.66 5.28
N SER A 107 16.10 1.20 6.41
CA SER A 107 16.03 -0.23 6.72
C SER A 107 15.00 -0.97 5.86
N VAL A 108 13.71 -0.60 5.98
CA VAL A 108 12.61 -1.32 5.32
C VAL A 108 12.70 -1.20 3.80
N ASN A 109 12.89 0.02 3.31
CA ASN A 109 12.99 0.29 1.88
C ASN A 109 14.11 -0.51 1.22
N LYS A 110 15.34 -0.43 1.77
CA LYS A 110 16.50 -1.08 1.17
C LYS A 110 16.46 -2.60 1.30
N GLN A 111 15.84 -3.13 2.34
CA GLN A 111 15.62 -4.57 2.46
C GLN A 111 14.69 -5.07 1.35
N LEU A 112 13.57 -4.39 1.10
CA LEU A 112 12.64 -4.76 0.04
C LEU A 112 13.25 -4.63 -1.36
N VAL A 113 13.98 -3.53 -1.60
CA VAL A 113 14.78 -3.35 -2.84
C VAL A 113 15.75 -4.50 -3.02
N GLY A 114 16.44 -4.93 -1.95
CA GLY A 114 17.34 -6.06 -1.99
C GLY A 114 16.67 -7.36 -2.43
N TYR A 115 15.50 -7.68 -1.87
CA TYR A 115 14.75 -8.89 -2.24
C TYR A 115 14.26 -8.87 -3.70
N ILE A 116 13.79 -7.71 -4.19
CA ILE A 116 13.36 -7.57 -5.59
C ILE A 116 14.56 -7.74 -6.55
N ASN A 117 15.72 -7.15 -6.21
CA ASN A 117 16.94 -7.29 -7.01
C ASN A 117 17.50 -8.73 -6.95
N GLU A 118 17.45 -9.39 -5.78
CA GLU A 118 17.80 -10.81 -5.65
C GLU A 118 16.90 -11.72 -6.50
N ALA A 119 15.63 -11.34 -6.65
CA ALA A 119 14.67 -12.04 -7.52
C ALA A 119 14.86 -11.76 -9.02
N GLY A 120 15.81 -10.89 -9.41
CA GLY A 120 16.14 -10.56 -10.80
C GLY A 120 15.52 -9.28 -11.33
N GLY A 121 14.78 -8.52 -10.51
CA GLY A 121 14.25 -7.21 -10.88
C GLY A 121 15.30 -6.10 -10.79
N LYS A 122 14.93 -4.89 -11.22
CA LYS A 122 15.75 -3.68 -11.13
C LYS A 122 15.01 -2.64 -10.26
N ALA A 123 15.01 -2.84 -8.94
CA ALA A 123 14.29 -1.97 -8.02
C ALA A 123 15.12 -0.76 -7.60
N VAL A 124 14.45 0.39 -7.49
CA VAL A 124 15.01 1.64 -6.98
C VAL A 124 14.19 2.11 -5.78
N GLY A 125 14.86 2.22 -4.63
CA GLY A 125 14.22 2.67 -3.39
C GLY A 125 14.28 4.17 -3.21
N LEU A 126 13.12 4.78 -2.99
CA LEU A 126 12.86 6.21 -2.84
C LEU A 126 11.92 6.50 -1.67
N SER A 127 11.80 7.74 -1.34
CA SER A 127 10.73 8.29 -0.51
C SER A 127 10.01 9.43 -1.25
N GLY A 128 8.91 9.90 -0.77
CA GLY A 128 8.25 11.07 -1.35
C GLY A 128 9.06 12.37 -1.26
N LYS A 129 10.18 12.38 -0.51
CA LYS A 129 11.12 13.49 -0.42
C LYS A 129 12.03 13.58 -1.64
N ASP A 130 12.37 12.44 -2.25
CA ASP A 130 13.27 12.36 -3.39
C ASP A 130 12.65 13.07 -4.60
N GLY A 131 13.41 13.96 -5.21
CA GLY A 131 12.90 14.84 -6.26
C GLY A 131 11.74 15.75 -5.84
N SER A 132 11.50 15.93 -4.54
CA SER A 132 10.30 16.60 -4.01
C SER A 132 8.98 16.02 -4.54
N MET A 133 8.97 14.72 -4.74
CA MET A 133 7.90 13.97 -5.41
C MET A 133 6.55 14.11 -4.70
N VAL A 134 6.53 14.05 -3.36
CA VAL A 134 5.28 14.19 -2.59
C VAL A 134 5.36 15.38 -1.65
N LYS A 135 4.48 16.35 -1.86
CA LYS A 135 4.23 17.46 -0.95
C LYS A 135 3.04 17.12 -0.07
N ALA A 136 3.14 17.45 1.22
CA ALA A 136 2.10 17.19 2.21
C ALA A 136 1.93 18.36 3.17
N SER A 137 0.75 18.50 3.75
CA SER A 137 0.50 19.39 4.88
C SER A 137 0.35 18.58 6.17
N LYS A 138 0.56 19.22 7.30
CA LYS A 138 0.35 18.57 8.61
C LYS A 138 -1.10 18.10 8.75
N THR A 139 -1.24 16.84 9.13
CA THR A 139 -2.56 16.22 9.33
C THR A 139 -3.32 16.91 10.46
N LYS A 140 -4.54 17.33 10.17
CA LYS A 140 -5.47 17.89 11.16
C LYS A 140 -6.50 16.84 11.52
N ARG A 141 -6.58 16.45 12.77
CA ARG A 141 -7.62 15.55 13.30
C ARG A 141 -8.25 16.14 14.53
N THR A 142 -9.52 15.88 14.71
CA THR A 142 -10.25 16.17 15.94
C THR A 142 -10.66 14.86 16.61
N MET A 143 -10.77 14.86 17.91
CA MET A 143 -11.33 13.77 18.70
C MET A 143 -12.38 14.35 19.65
N VAL A 144 -13.49 13.66 19.74
CA VAL A 144 -14.52 14.03 20.73
C VAL A 144 -14.04 13.54 22.09
N ASP A 145 -13.90 14.45 23.02
CA ASP A 145 -13.56 14.15 24.41
C ASP A 145 -14.74 13.38 25.05
N PRO A 146 -14.53 12.15 25.53
CA PRO A 146 -15.61 11.31 26.06
C PRO A 146 -16.36 11.92 27.25
N ASP A 147 -15.68 12.77 28.04
CA ASP A 147 -16.24 13.34 29.26
C ASP A 147 -16.99 14.65 29.01
N SER A 148 -16.56 15.43 28.02
CA SER A 148 -17.13 16.75 27.74
C SER A 148 -17.95 16.83 26.45
N ASN A 149 -17.88 15.80 25.60
CA ASN A 149 -18.49 15.77 24.26
C ASN A 149 -18.04 16.94 23.34
N ILE A 150 -16.88 17.55 23.66
CA ILE A 150 -16.28 18.65 22.91
C ILE A 150 -15.24 18.10 21.95
N GLU A 151 -15.30 18.55 20.68
CA GLU A 151 -14.23 18.27 19.72
C GLU A 151 -12.95 19.03 20.08
N LYS A 152 -11.87 18.30 20.30
CA LYS A 152 -10.54 18.85 20.51
C LYS A 152 -9.63 18.53 19.35
N ALA A 153 -8.88 19.51 18.85
CA ALA A 153 -7.83 19.27 17.88
C ALA A 153 -6.70 18.44 18.52
N ILE A 154 -6.25 17.43 17.79
CA ILE A 154 -5.13 16.58 18.19
C ILE A 154 -3.88 17.07 17.45
N ASP A 155 -2.82 17.36 18.18
CA ASP A 155 -1.51 17.57 17.58
C ASP A 155 -0.83 16.20 17.38
N LEU A 156 -0.70 15.78 16.12
CA LEU A 156 -0.03 14.55 15.73
C LEU A 156 1.47 14.76 15.45
N GLY A 157 1.97 15.99 15.58
CA GLY A 157 3.36 16.36 15.29
C GLY A 157 3.68 16.33 13.79
N PHE A 158 4.69 15.55 13.41
CA PHE A 158 5.18 15.43 12.04
C PHE A 158 4.43 14.35 11.24
N VAL A 159 3.10 14.38 11.29
CA VAL A 159 2.24 13.52 10.46
C VAL A 159 1.64 14.35 9.35
N GLY A 160 1.61 13.81 8.12
CA GLY A 160 1.18 14.53 6.93
C GLY A 160 0.12 13.83 6.11
N ASP A 161 -0.72 14.65 5.47
CA ASP A 161 -1.65 14.23 4.42
C ASP A 161 -1.11 14.74 3.07
N PRO A 162 -0.95 13.87 2.02
CA PRO A 162 -0.47 14.26 0.71
C PRO A 162 -1.36 15.30 0.04
N GLU A 163 -0.77 16.34 -0.54
CA GLU A 163 -1.48 17.39 -1.28
C GLU A 163 -1.19 17.34 -2.78
N LYS A 164 0.07 17.04 -3.12
CA LYS A 164 0.52 17.03 -4.51
C LYS A 164 1.57 15.94 -4.72
N VAL A 165 1.45 15.23 -5.82
CA VAL A 165 2.44 14.26 -6.30
C VAL A 165 3.00 14.76 -7.64
N ASP A 166 4.32 14.92 -7.72
CA ASP A 166 5.04 15.19 -8.96
C ASP A 166 5.53 13.86 -9.54
N LEU A 167 5.07 13.53 -10.73
CA LEU A 167 5.34 12.24 -11.38
C LEU A 167 6.63 12.21 -12.20
N THR A 168 7.35 13.33 -12.30
CA THR A 168 8.53 13.42 -13.18
C THR A 168 9.54 12.30 -12.93
N LEU A 169 9.91 12.09 -11.68
CA LEU A 169 10.86 11.04 -11.30
C LEU A 169 10.29 9.63 -11.51
N LEU A 170 9.04 9.41 -11.11
CA LEU A 170 8.37 8.09 -11.28
C LEU A 170 8.25 7.70 -12.75
N ASN A 171 7.82 8.62 -13.61
CA ASN A 171 7.69 8.36 -15.04
C ASN A 171 9.03 8.04 -15.69
N GLN A 172 10.12 8.69 -15.26
CA GLN A 172 11.47 8.35 -15.73
C GLN A 172 11.88 6.95 -15.31
N LEU A 173 11.64 6.54 -14.06
CA LEU A 173 11.99 5.21 -13.60
C LEU A 173 11.19 4.13 -14.33
N ILE A 174 9.87 4.29 -14.42
CA ILE A 174 8.98 3.38 -15.12
C ILE A 174 9.38 3.27 -16.60
N GLY A 175 9.62 4.39 -17.27
CA GLY A 175 10.03 4.41 -18.67
C GLY A 175 11.41 3.77 -18.96
N HIS A 176 12.19 3.45 -17.92
CA HIS A 176 13.46 2.71 -18.01
C HIS A 176 13.37 1.29 -17.42
N GLU A 177 12.18 0.74 -17.27
CA GLU A 177 11.95 -0.60 -16.73
C GLU A 177 12.55 -0.78 -15.32
N LEU A 178 12.50 0.28 -14.51
CA LEU A 178 12.91 0.24 -13.11
C LEU A 178 11.67 0.14 -12.22
N ILE A 179 11.75 -0.65 -11.17
CA ILE A 179 10.67 -0.86 -10.20
C ILE A 179 10.81 0.15 -9.06
N PRO A 180 9.97 1.20 -8.97
CA PRO A 180 10.01 2.15 -7.86
C PRO A 180 9.49 1.50 -6.57
N VAL A 181 10.25 1.63 -5.48
CA VAL A 181 9.87 1.18 -4.13
C VAL A 181 9.87 2.39 -3.22
N LEU A 182 8.68 2.80 -2.76
CA LEU A 182 8.45 4.08 -2.11
C LEU A 182 8.22 3.94 -0.61
N ALA A 183 8.99 4.67 0.18
CA ALA A 183 8.74 4.89 1.60
C ALA A 183 7.74 6.05 1.78
N PRO A 184 6.71 5.93 2.64
CA PRO A 184 5.65 6.91 2.80
C PRO A 184 6.08 8.10 3.66
N LEU A 185 7.04 8.85 3.16
CA LEU A 185 7.54 10.10 3.71
C LEU A 185 7.31 11.22 2.68
N ALA A 186 6.95 12.39 3.16
CA ALA A 186 6.71 13.56 2.32
C ALA A 186 7.41 14.79 2.86
N THR A 187 7.43 15.86 2.06
CA THR A 187 8.00 17.15 2.47
C THR A 187 6.87 18.18 2.60
N SER A 188 6.82 18.88 3.73
CA SER A 188 5.94 20.02 3.91
C SER A 188 6.42 21.26 3.11
N ALA A 189 5.59 22.29 3.02
CA ALA A 189 5.93 23.52 2.31
C ALA A 189 7.17 24.23 2.88
N ASP A 190 7.41 24.10 4.19
CA ASP A 190 8.57 24.64 4.91
C ASP A 190 9.77 23.69 4.95
N GLY A 191 9.73 22.58 4.23
CA GLY A 191 10.85 21.64 4.07
C GLY A 191 10.96 20.56 5.15
N GLN A 192 10.00 20.48 6.10
CA GLN A 192 10.01 19.45 7.13
C GLN A 192 9.64 18.08 6.57
N THR A 193 10.24 17.03 7.12
CA THR A 193 9.82 15.65 6.84
C THR A 193 8.50 15.34 7.55
N LEU A 194 7.55 14.76 6.84
CA LEU A 194 6.28 14.29 7.37
C LEU A 194 6.13 12.78 7.16
N ASN A 195 5.72 12.09 8.23
CA ASN A 195 5.32 10.69 8.21
C ASN A 195 3.89 10.59 7.66
N VAL A 196 3.71 9.85 6.58
CA VAL A 196 2.40 9.69 5.94
C VAL A 196 1.90 8.26 6.16
N ASN A 197 0.60 8.10 6.37
CA ASN A 197 -0.01 6.78 6.38
C ASN A 197 0.23 6.08 5.03
N ALA A 198 0.70 4.84 5.04
CA ALA A 198 1.11 4.14 3.82
C ALA A 198 -0.06 3.87 2.85
N ASP A 199 -1.29 3.62 3.36
CA ASP A 199 -2.47 3.45 2.53
C ASP A 199 -2.82 4.78 1.84
N THR A 200 -2.81 5.90 2.59
CA THR A 200 -3.06 7.25 2.07
C THR A 200 -2.00 7.67 1.06
N PHE A 201 -0.73 7.40 1.35
CA PHE A 201 0.37 7.68 0.43
C PHE A 201 0.23 6.90 -0.87
N ALA A 202 -0.07 5.60 -0.78
CA ALA A 202 -0.29 4.76 -1.96
C ALA A 202 -1.50 5.23 -2.78
N GLY A 203 -2.59 5.65 -2.11
CA GLY A 203 -3.76 6.22 -2.76
C GLY A 203 -3.44 7.50 -3.54
N ALA A 204 -2.65 8.41 -2.96
CA ALA A 204 -2.23 9.64 -3.61
C ALA A 204 -1.32 9.38 -4.83
N VAL A 205 -0.34 8.46 -4.70
CA VAL A 205 0.55 8.07 -5.80
C VAL A 205 -0.24 7.39 -6.91
N ALA A 206 -1.11 6.43 -6.57
CA ALA A 206 -1.93 5.71 -7.55
C ALA A 206 -2.89 6.66 -8.29
N GLY A 207 -3.52 7.60 -7.57
CA GLY A 207 -4.38 8.61 -8.16
C GLY A 207 -3.64 9.52 -9.14
N ALA A 208 -2.47 10.01 -8.77
CA ALA A 208 -1.64 10.84 -9.65
C ALA A 208 -1.20 10.08 -10.91
N LEU A 209 -0.80 8.81 -10.79
CA LEU A 209 -0.45 7.93 -11.91
C LEU A 209 -1.67 7.49 -12.74
N LYS A 210 -2.90 7.72 -12.27
CA LYS A 210 -4.13 7.17 -12.85
C LYS A 210 -4.04 5.65 -13.03
N ALA A 211 -3.50 5.00 -12.01
CA ALA A 211 -3.17 3.58 -12.05
C ALA A 211 -4.38 2.72 -12.44
N LYS A 212 -4.15 1.65 -13.21
CA LYS A 212 -5.17 0.65 -13.57
C LYS A 212 -5.74 -0.02 -12.32
N ARG A 213 -4.85 -0.35 -11.37
CA ARG A 213 -5.21 -0.92 -10.06
C ARG A 213 -4.37 -0.30 -8.94
N LEU A 214 -4.99 -0.18 -7.78
CA LEU A 214 -4.29 -0.04 -6.51
C LEU A 214 -4.60 -1.29 -5.67
N LEU A 215 -3.57 -2.05 -5.32
CA LEU A 215 -3.70 -3.23 -4.45
C LEU A 215 -3.27 -2.85 -3.03
N LEU A 216 -4.19 -2.96 -2.07
CA LEU A 216 -3.90 -2.73 -0.65
C LEU A 216 -3.73 -4.08 0.05
N LEU A 217 -2.48 -4.54 0.20
CA LEU A 217 -2.14 -5.73 0.95
C LEU A 217 -2.26 -5.42 2.45
N THR A 218 -3.10 -6.18 3.13
CA THR A 218 -3.44 -5.99 4.54
C THR A 218 -3.46 -7.34 5.26
N ASP A 219 -3.88 -7.36 6.51
CA ASP A 219 -3.98 -8.56 7.35
C ASP A 219 -5.40 -9.15 7.42
N VAL A 220 -6.28 -8.67 6.56
CA VAL A 220 -7.67 -9.14 6.44
C VAL A 220 -7.98 -9.51 4.98
N PRO A 221 -8.91 -10.47 4.76
CA PRO A 221 -9.19 -10.99 3.41
C PRO A 221 -9.86 -9.97 2.48
N GLY A 222 -10.39 -8.87 3.01
CA GLY A 222 -11.15 -7.85 2.29
C GLY A 222 -12.30 -7.34 3.15
N VAL A 223 -13.33 -6.78 2.52
CA VAL A 223 -14.54 -6.32 3.19
C VAL A 223 -15.47 -7.52 3.43
N LEU A 224 -15.91 -7.67 4.68
CA LEU A 224 -16.82 -8.75 5.07
C LEU A 224 -18.24 -8.20 5.29
N ASP A 225 -19.24 -9.00 4.92
CA ASP A 225 -20.64 -8.73 5.28
C ASP A 225 -20.94 -9.02 6.77
N LYS A 226 -22.17 -8.79 7.21
CA LYS A 226 -22.61 -9.06 8.58
C LYS A 226 -22.53 -10.55 8.97
N SER A 227 -22.47 -11.45 7.99
CA SER A 227 -22.29 -12.90 8.16
C SER A 227 -20.82 -13.31 8.17
N LYS A 228 -19.88 -12.34 8.10
CA LYS A 228 -18.43 -12.53 7.96
C LYS A 228 -18.01 -13.22 6.66
N LYS A 229 -18.84 -13.15 5.63
CA LYS A 229 -18.51 -13.61 4.27
C LYS A 229 -17.85 -12.47 3.51
N LEU A 230 -16.80 -12.80 2.74
CA LEU A 230 -16.12 -11.85 1.85
C LEU A 230 -17.10 -11.31 0.80
N ILE A 231 -17.08 -9.99 0.63
CA ILE A 231 -17.77 -9.30 -0.46
C ILE A 231 -16.72 -9.10 -1.58
N PRO A 232 -16.84 -9.80 -2.71
CA PRO A 232 -15.80 -9.77 -3.73
C PRO A 232 -15.76 -8.44 -4.49
N GLU A 233 -16.87 -7.75 -4.60
CA GLU A 233 -16.99 -6.52 -5.38
C GLU A 233 -17.95 -5.53 -4.71
N LEU A 234 -17.60 -4.25 -4.71
CA LEU A 234 -18.38 -3.15 -4.15
C LEU A 234 -18.29 -1.90 -5.02
N SER A 235 -19.44 -1.30 -5.32
CA SER A 235 -19.42 0.08 -5.82
C SER A 235 -19.10 1.06 -4.69
N VAL A 236 -18.56 2.24 -5.02
CA VAL A 236 -18.38 3.35 -4.04
C VAL A 236 -19.69 3.65 -3.30
N LYS A 237 -20.83 3.61 -4.00
CA LYS A 237 -22.16 3.84 -3.42
C LYS A 237 -22.50 2.79 -2.36
N ASP A 238 -22.24 1.52 -2.63
CA ASP A 238 -22.53 0.44 -1.70
C ASP A 238 -21.56 0.44 -0.53
N ALA A 239 -20.27 0.71 -0.78
CA ALA A 239 -19.28 0.89 0.28
C ALA A 239 -19.71 1.97 1.29
N ARG A 240 -20.17 3.13 0.81
CA ARG A 240 -20.68 4.20 1.68
C ARG A 240 -21.93 3.78 2.48
N LYS A 241 -22.83 2.98 1.89
CA LYS A 241 -23.98 2.43 2.63
C LYS A 241 -23.54 1.47 3.73
N LEU A 242 -22.57 0.59 3.44
CA LEU A 242 -22.07 -0.37 4.41
C LEU A 242 -21.29 0.30 5.55
N ILE A 243 -20.69 1.46 5.33
CA ILE A 243 -20.15 2.31 6.39
C ILE A 243 -21.29 2.89 7.23
N ALA A 244 -22.31 3.47 6.59
CA ALA A 244 -23.44 4.12 7.28
C ALA A 244 -24.27 3.15 8.12
N ASP A 245 -24.43 1.89 7.70
CA ASP A 245 -25.20 0.86 8.42
C ASP A 245 -24.34 0.05 9.42
N GLY A 246 -23.05 0.41 9.58
CA GLY A 246 -22.13 -0.20 10.53
C GLY A 246 -21.58 -1.58 10.13
N THR A 247 -21.87 -2.06 8.91
CA THR A 247 -21.26 -3.31 8.39
C THR A 247 -19.76 -3.14 8.21
N ILE A 248 -19.32 -2.02 7.62
CA ILE A 248 -17.93 -1.61 7.60
C ILE A 248 -17.68 -0.76 8.85
N SER A 249 -16.79 -1.19 9.72
CA SER A 249 -16.53 -0.55 11.01
C SER A 249 -15.06 -0.57 11.40
N GLY A 250 -14.68 0.17 12.44
CA GLY A 250 -13.34 0.18 13.00
C GLY A 250 -12.25 0.51 11.99
N GLY A 251 -11.15 -0.25 11.99
CA GLY A 251 -10.00 -0.03 11.12
C GLY A 251 -10.25 -0.26 9.61
N MET A 252 -11.41 -0.83 9.23
CA MET A 252 -11.77 -0.99 7.83
C MET A 252 -12.29 0.32 7.22
N ILE A 253 -12.93 1.20 8.01
CA ILE A 253 -13.43 2.49 7.52
C ILE A 253 -12.34 3.30 6.83
N PRO A 254 -11.20 3.65 7.47
CA PRO A 254 -10.17 4.45 6.83
C PRO A 254 -9.56 3.76 5.59
N LYS A 255 -9.53 2.42 5.52
CA LYS A 255 -9.07 1.71 4.32
C LYS A 255 -10.03 1.90 3.15
N VAL A 256 -11.34 1.72 3.39
CA VAL A 256 -12.36 1.92 2.36
C VAL A 256 -12.44 3.40 1.93
N GLU A 257 -12.28 4.34 2.86
CA GLU A 257 -12.18 5.77 2.53
C GLU A 257 -10.97 6.07 1.65
N THR A 258 -9.81 5.45 1.91
CA THR A 258 -8.64 5.55 1.03
C THR A 258 -8.92 4.98 -0.36
N CYS A 259 -9.63 3.85 -0.46
CA CYS A 259 -10.05 3.29 -1.74
C CYS A 259 -10.94 4.26 -2.51
N ILE A 260 -11.95 4.83 -1.85
CA ILE A 260 -12.87 5.80 -2.45
C ILE A 260 -12.09 7.03 -2.94
N TYR A 261 -11.21 7.57 -2.10
CA TYR A 261 -10.35 8.69 -2.48
C TYR A 261 -9.52 8.39 -3.73
N ALA A 262 -8.84 7.25 -3.78
CA ALA A 262 -8.03 6.87 -4.93
C ALA A 262 -8.85 6.75 -6.23
N LEU A 263 -10.06 6.18 -6.14
CA LEU A 263 -11.00 6.11 -7.27
C LEU A 263 -11.45 7.50 -7.74
N GLU A 264 -11.73 8.42 -6.81
CA GLU A 264 -12.08 9.81 -7.12
C GLU A 264 -10.93 10.54 -7.83
N GLN A 265 -9.66 10.22 -7.49
CA GLN A 265 -8.46 10.75 -8.16
C GLN A 265 -8.16 10.11 -9.52
N GLY A 266 -8.89 9.08 -9.94
CA GLY A 266 -8.79 8.51 -11.28
C GLY A 266 -8.24 7.09 -11.38
N VAL A 267 -7.95 6.43 -10.27
CA VAL A 267 -7.66 4.98 -10.25
C VAL A 267 -8.88 4.22 -10.78
N GLN A 268 -8.68 3.19 -11.60
CA GLN A 268 -9.79 2.48 -12.24
C GLN A 268 -10.42 1.42 -11.32
N GLY A 269 -9.63 0.83 -10.41
CA GLY A 269 -10.12 -0.11 -9.41
C GLY A 269 -9.14 -0.24 -8.26
N VAL A 270 -9.67 -0.38 -7.05
CA VAL A 270 -8.88 -0.57 -5.83
C VAL A 270 -9.27 -1.87 -5.18
N VAL A 271 -8.28 -2.70 -4.83
CA VAL A 271 -8.53 -4.01 -4.23
C VAL A 271 -7.91 -4.09 -2.84
N ILE A 272 -8.72 -4.54 -1.87
CA ILE A 272 -8.24 -4.88 -0.53
C ILE A 272 -8.05 -6.40 -0.50
N ILE A 273 -6.81 -6.87 -0.27
CA ILE A 273 -6.46 -8.30 -0.27
C ILE A 273 -5.65 -8.70 0.96
N ASP A 274 -5.74 -9.99 1.34
CA ASP A 274 -4.92 -10.54 2.39
C ASP A 274 -3.47 -10.73 1.92
N GLY A 275 -2.58 -9.87 2.40
CA GLY A 275 -1.15 -9.95 2.07
C GLY A 275 -0.40 -11.12 2.71
N LYS A 276 -1.03 -11.93 3.56
CA LYS A 276 -0.48 -13.19 4.09
C LYS A 276 -0.69 -14.35 3.13
N THR A 277 -1.62 -14.21 2.19
CA THR A 277 -1.84 -15.21 1.15
C THR A 277 -0.63 -15.21 0.22
N GLN A 278 0.00 -16.36 0.06
CA GLN A 278 1.14 -16.49 -0.86
C GLN A 278 0.68 -16.20 -2.29
N HIS A 279 1.46 -15.38 -3.00
CA HIS A 279 1.15 -14.95 -4.37
C HIS A 279 -0.19 -14.20 -4.51
N ALA A 280 -0.64 -13.49 -3.46
CA ALA A 280 -1.91 -12.76 -3.47
C ALA A 280 -2.02 -11.77 -4.65
N VAL A 281 -0.92 -11.12 -5.02
CA VAL A 281 -0.86 -10.17 -6.15
C VAL A 281 -1.14 -10.89 -7.47
N LEU A 282 -0.52 -12.04 -7.70
CA LEU A 282 -0.71 -12.82 -8.93
C LEU A 282 -2.10 -13.45 -8.99
N LEU A 283 -2.60 -13.95 -7.86
CA LEU A 283 -3.96 -14.48 -7.76
C LEU A 283 -5.01 -13.42 -8.10
N GLU A 284 -4.80 -12.19 -7.65
CA GLU A 284 -5.71 -11.08 -7.92
C GLU A 284 -5.68 -10.64 -9.39
N LEU A 285 -4.48 -10.52 -9.98
CA LEU A 285 -4.33 -9.97 -11.33
C LEU A 285 -4.47 -11.00 -12.44
N PHE A 286 -4.10 -12.26 -12.19
CA PHE A 286 -3.99 -13.29 -13.24
C PHE A 286 -4.99 -14.44 -13.09
N THR A 287 -6.04 -14.27 -12.25
CA THR A 287 -7.13 -15.25 -12.16
C THR A 287 -8.50 -14.60 -12.21
N ASN A 288 -9.49 -15.36 -12.70
CA ASN A 288 -10.87 -14.88 -12.87
C ASN A 288 -11.61 -14.58 -11.55
N GLN A 289 -11.16 -15.12 -10.44
CA GLN A 289 -11.93 -15.03 -9.18
C GLN A 289 -11.43 -13.93 -8.25
N GLY A 290 -10.18 -13.46 -8.43
CA GLY A 290 -9.54 -12.59 -7.46
C GLY A 290 -9.48 -13.21 -6.06
N THR A 291 -8.90 -12.51 -5.10
CA THR A 291 -8.77 -13.02 -3.72
C THR A 291 -9.27 -12.04 -2.68
N GLY A 292 -9.66 -10.84 -3.08
CA GLY A 292 -10.00 -9.74 -2.21
C GLY A 292 -11.37 -9.12 -2.46
N THR A 293 -11.48 -7.85 -2.09
CA THR A 293 -12.64 -7.00 -2.41
C THR A 293 -12.22 -5.92 -3.39
N LEU A 294 -12.73 -5.99 -4.61
CA LEU A 294 -12.59 -4.92 -5.61
C LEU A 294 -13.60 -3.80 -5.28
N ILE A 295 -13.09 -2.57 -5.13
CA ILE A 295 -13.92 -1.36 -5.03
C ILE A 295 -13.76 -0.57 -6.33
N HIS A 296 -14.89 -0.19 -6.93
CA HIS A 296 -14.94 0.53 -8.21
C HIS A 296 -15.98 1.65 -8.19
N LYS A 297 -15.99 2.50 -9.21
CA LYS A 297 -16.98 3.60 -9.38
C LYS A 297 -18.38 3.10 -9.59
#